data_0a560ff62eb8fa8a242e2c9423b84de8
#
_entry.id   0a560ff62eb8fa8a242e2c9423b84de8
#
_cell.length_a   1.000
_cell.length_b   1.000
_cell.length_c   1.000
_cell.angle_alpha   90.00
_cell.angle_beta   90.00
_cell.angle_gamma   90.00
#
_symmetry.space_group_name_H-M   'P 1'
#
loop_
_entity.id
_entity.type
_entity.pdbx_description
1 polymer ?
#
loop_
_entity_poly.entity_id
_entity_poly.type
_entity_poly.pdbx_seq_one_letter_code
_entity_poly.pdbx_strand_id
1 'polypeptide(L)'
;GIQKKQIVLDPGMGFFVSGTPKYSFEVIRRISELHEFDLPLLLGPSRKSFLAGVTPERNLNFKERDIPAAVVSSIALWQSVSVLRFHDVEQGRLLIDTIEALKSGA
;
A
#
# COMPACT_ATOMS: atom_id res chain seq x y z
N GLY A 1 10.93 -12.79 -25.03
CA GLY A 1 10.39 -11.72 -24.25
C GLY A 1 10.45 -11.95 -22.73
N ILE A 2 9.82 -11.06 -22.03
CA ILE A 2 9.76 -11.10 -20.57
C ILE A 2 8.83 -12.22 -20.13
N GLN A 3 9.33 -13.08 -19.23
CA GLN A 3 8.51 -14.17 -18.70
C GLN A 3 7.69 -13.68 -17.51
N LYS A 4 6.52 -14.27 -17.30
CA LYS A 4 5.60 -13.90 -16.23
C LYS A 4 6.29 -13.91 -14.85
N LYS A 5 7.17 -14.88 -14.59
CA LYS A 5 7.91 -15.00 -13.34
C LYS A 5 8.86 -13.82 -13.07
N GLN A 6 9.09 -12.96 -14.05
CA GLN A 6 9.96 -11.80 -13.95
C GLN A 6 9.19 -10.50 -13.71
N ILE A 7 7.87 -10.57 -13.53
CA ILE A 7 6.99 -9.41 -13.46
C ILE A 7 6.38 -9.29 -12.06
N VAL A 8 6.46 -8.08 -11.51
CA VAL A 8 5.70 -7.67 -10.32
C VAL A 8 4.84 -6.48 -10.74
N LEU A 9 3.58 -6.50 -10.38
CA LEU A 9 2.63 -5.47 -10.79
C LEU A 9 2.50 -4.41 -9.71
N ASP A 10 2.73 -3.15 -10.06
CA ASP A 10 2.55 -1.99 -9.20
C ASP A 10 1.49 -1.07 -9.81
N PRO A 11 0.32 -0.90 -9.16
CA PRO A 11 -0.74 -0.05 -9.72
C PRO A 11 -0.42 1.44 -9.64
N GLY A 12 0.63 1.83 -8.90
CA GLY A 12 0.92 3.22 -8.62
C GLY A 12 0.03 3.81 -7.52
N MET A 13 0.50 4.87 -6.92
CA MET A 13 -0.19 5.60 -5.86
C MET A 13 0.12 7.09 -5.99
N GLY A 14 -0.74 7.93 -5.38
CA GLY A 14 -0.54 9.37 -5.38
C GLY A 14 -0.61 9.94 -6.78
N PHE A 15 0.36 10.77 -7.16
CA PHE A 15 0.34 11.45 -8.46
C PHE A 15 0.41 10.52 -9.66
N PHE A 16 0.91 9.29 -9.51
CA PHE A 16 0.88 8.29 -10.57
C PHE A 16 -0.54 7.87 -10.93
N VAL A 17 -1.48 8.03 -10.01
CA VAL A 17 -2.90 7.72 -10.22
C VAL A 17 -3.66 9.01 -10.49
N SER A 18 -3.56 9.99 -9.58
CA SER A 18 -4.23 11.28 -9.66
C SER A 18 -3.73 12.18 -8.53
N GLY A 19 -3.82 13.50 -8.72
CA GLY A 19 -3.60 14.47 -7.64
C GLY A 19 -4.76 14.49 -6.63
N THR A 20 -5.87 13.85 -6.92
CA THR A 20 -7.03 13.77 -6.02
C THR A 20 -6.93 12.52 -5.15
N PRO A 21 -6.84 12.66 -3.81
CA PRO A 21 -6.59 11.52 -2.92
C PRO A 21 -7.58 10.36 -3.04
N LYS A 22 -8.85 10.64 -3.31
CA LYS A 22 -9.89 9.58 -3.36
C LYS A 22 -9.57 8.47 -4.35
N TYR A 23 -8.84 8.74 -5.42
CA TYR A 23 -8.51 7.72 -6.42
C TYR A 23 -7.44 6.75 -5.92
N SER A 24 -6.46 7.25 -5.15
CA SER A 24 -5.48 6.37 -4.51
C SER A 24 -6.16 5.47 -3.46
N PHE A 25 -7.09 6.01 -2.68
CA PHE A 25 -7.85 5.20 -1.73
C PHE A 25 -8.71 4.16 -2.45
N GLU A 26 -9.28 4.50 -3.60
CA GLU A 26 -10.03 3.57 -4.43
C GLU A 26 -9.18 2.39 -4.89
N VAL A 27 -7.94 2.67 -5.34
CA VAL A 27 -7.00 1.61 -5.74
C VAL A 27 -6.78 0.65 -4.57
N ILE A 28 -6.59 1.16 -3.37
CA ILE A 28 -6.37 0.33 -2.18
C ILE A 28 -7.59 -0.53 -1.86
N ARG A 29 -8.79 0.05 -1.90
CA ARG A 29 -10.02 -0.71 -1.63
C ARG A 29 -10.20 -1.86 -2.60
N ARG A 30 -9.78 -1.69 -3.84
CA ARG A 30 -10.04 -2.64 -4.93
C ARG A 30 -8.80 -3.40 -5.39
N ILE A 31 -7.72 -3.36 -4.60
CA ILE A 31 -6.45 -3.94 -5.06
C ILE A 31 -6.55 -5.46 -5.31
N SER A 32 -7.43 -6.14 -4.61
CA SER A 32 -7.65 -7.58 -4.82
C SER A 32 -8.12 -7.91 -6.24
N GLU A 33 -8.74 -6.97 -6.95
CA GLU A 33 -9.18 -7.18 -8.34
C GLU A 33 -7.98 -7.39 -9.27
N LEU A 34 -6.79 -6.90 -8.91
CA LEU A 34 -5.59 -7.08 -9.70
C LEU A 34 -5.05 -8.51 -9.66
N HIS A 35 -5.56 -9.36 -8.76
CA HIS A 35 -5.17 -10.77 -8.72
C HIS A 35 -5.61 -11.53 -9.96
N GLU A 36 -6.52 -10.98 -10.76
CA GLU A 36 -6.90 -11.60 -12.04
C GLU A 36 -5.72 -11.76 -12.99
N PHE A 37 -4.68 -10.92 -12.84
CA PHE A 37 -3.48 -11.01 -13.67
C PHE A 37 -2.53 -12.12 -13.21
N ASP A 38 -2.78 -12.72 -12.04
CA ASP A 38 -1.97 -13.79 -11.46
C ASP A 38 -0.48 -13.40 -11.37
N LEU A 39 -0.23 -12.20 -10.84
CA LEU A 39 1.10 -11.64 -10.64
C LEU A 39 1.25 -11.17 -9.19
N PRO A 40 2.48 -11.21 -8.62
CA PRO A 40 2.73 -10.57 -7.35
C PRO A 40 2.42 -9.08 -7.44
N LEU A 41 1.84 -8.53 -6.38
CA LEU A 41 1.50 -7.12 -6.30
C LEU A 41 2.47 -6.39 -5.37
N LEU A 42 2.92 -5.21 -5.81
CA LEU A 42 3.73 -4.30 -5.00
C LEU A 42 2.94 -3.03 -4.73
N LEU A 43 2.99 -2.53 -3.50
CA LEU A 43 2.37 -1.27 -3.14
C LEU A 43 3.34 -0.41 -2.33
N GLY A 44 3.40 0.89 -2.66
CA GLY A 44 4.27 1.83 -1.97
C GLY A 44 3.53 3.11 -1.56
N PRO A 45 2.64 3.07 -0.55
CA PRO A 45 1.88 4.25 -0.15
C PRO A 45 2.65 5.17 0.81
N SER A 46 3.74 4.68 1.40
CA SER A 46 4.45 5.34 2.50
C SER A 46 4.80 6.79 2.20
N ARG A 47 4.37 7.68 3.10
CA ARG A 47 4.63 9.12 3.11
C ARG A 47 4.14 9.88 1.88
N LYS A 48 3.36 9.27 1.01
CA LYS A 48 2.81 9.96 -0.16
C LYS A 48 1.74 10.96 0.24
N SER A 49 1.62 12.03 -0.56
CA SER A 49 0.77 13.18 -0.21
C SER A 49 -0.72 12.83 -0.13
N PHE A 50 -1.18 11.82 -0.85
CA PHE A 50 -2.60 11.44 -0.80
C PHE A 50 -3.04 11.02 0.62
N LEU A 51 -2.10 10.54 1.45
CA LEU A 51 -2.38 10.16 2.83
C LEU A 51 -2.81 11.34 3.69
N ALA A 52 -2.34 12.54 3.36
CA ALA A 52 -2.78 13.76 4.05
C ALA A 52 -4.26 14.06 3.78
N GLY A 53 -4.83 13.46 2.75
CA GLY A 53 -6.26 13.63 2.41
C GLY A 53 -7.22 13.04 3.43
N VAL A 54 -6.76 12.21 4.38
CA VAL A 54 -7.63 11.67 5.44
C VAL A 54 -8.11 12.76 6.39
N THR A 55 -7.31 13.82 6.53
CA THR A 55 -7.65 14.96 7.37
C THR A 55 -6.98 16.22 6.79
N PRO A 56 -7.54 16.76 5.68
CA PRO A 56 -6.89 17.85 4.94
C PRO A 56 -6.59 19.08 5.79
N GLU A 57 -7.44 19.39 6.76
CA GLU A 57 -7.32 20.56 7.63
C GLU A 57 -6.08 20.50 8.54
N ARG A 58 -5.55 19.31 8.80
CA ARG A 58 -4.35 19.15 9.63
C ARG A 58 -3.04 19.28 8.87
N ASN A 59 -3.08 19.17 7.54
CA ASN A 59 -1.93 19.30 6.65
C ASN A 59 -0.74 18.43 7.12
N LEU A 60 -0.94 17.13 7.15
CA LEU A 60 0.04 16.18 7.69
C LEU A 60 1.38 16.24 6.95
N ASN A 61 2.49 16.33 7.72
CA ASN A 61 3.84 16.24 7.18
C ASN A 61 4.23 14.76 6.90
N PHE A 62 5.44 14.54 6.40
CA PHE A 62 5.89 13.18 6.01
C PHE A 62 5.76 12.16 7.12
N LYS A 63 6.24 12.47 8.33
CA LYS A 63 6.20 11.52 9.45
C LYS A 63 4.80 11.31 9.97
N GLU A 64 3.98 12.36 9.97
CA GLU A 64 2.60 12.26 10.40
C GLU A 64 1.77 11.36 9.47
N ARG A 65 2.22 11.17 8.24
CA ARG A 65 1.59 10.25 7.28
C ARG A 65 1.88 8.78 7.57
N ASP A 66 2.79 8.46 8.49
CA ASP A 66 3.17 7.07 8.76
C ASP A 66 2.03 6.24 9.35
N ILE A 67 1.17 6.84 10.18
CA ILE A 67 0.00 6.11 10.71
C ILE A 67 -1.01 5.79 9.60
N PRO A 68 -1.51 6.75 8.82
CA PRO A 68 -2.39 6.40 7.71
C PRO A 68 -1.71 5.48 6.68
N ALA A 69 -0.39 5.62 6.47
CA ALA A 69 0.35 4.68 5.61
C ALA A 69 0.29 3.25 6.15
N ALA A 70 0.44 3.07 7.46
CA ALA A 70 0.35 1.76 8.10
C ALA A 70 -1.04 1.16 7.93
N VAL A 71 -2.07 1.97 8.08
CA VAL A 71 -3.46 1.50 7.93
C VAL A 71 -3.72 1.01 6.49
N VAL A 72 -3.40 1.83 5.48
CA VAL A 72 -3.65 1.44 4.09
C VAL A 72 -2.77 0.26 3.66
N SER A 73 -1.53 0.20 4.15
CA SER A 73 -0.63 -0.93 3.90
C SER A 73 -1.17 -2.22 4.50
N SER A 74 -1.75 -2.15 5.70
CA SER A 74 -2.36 -3.31 6.36
C SER A 74 -3.52 -3.87 5.55
N ILE A 75 -4.39 -2.99 5.05
CA ILE A 75 -5.51 -3.39 4.20
C ILE A 75 -5.00 -4.05 2.92
N ALA A 76 -3.98 -3.46 2.29
CA ALA A 76 -3.39 -4.02 1.07
C ALA A 76 -2.76 -5.39 1.32
N LEU A 77 -2.00 -5.53 2.40
CA LEU A 77 -1.39 -6.82 2.76
C LEU A 77 -2.45 -7.87 3.08
N TRP A 78 -3.54 -7.47 3.71
CA TRP A 78 -4.67 -8.37 3.96
C TRP A 78 -5.29 -8.86 2.65
N GLN A 79 -5.26 -8.03 1.60
CA GLN A 79 -5.71 -8.40 0.26
C GLN A 79 -4.61 -9.08 -0.56
N SER A 80 -3.57 -9.61 0.11
CA SER A 80 -2.49 -10.41 -0.50
C SER A 80 -1.57 -9.63 -1.44
N VAL A 81 -1.30 -8.37 -1.12
CA VAL A 81 -0.16 -7.66 -1.70
C VAL A 81 1.11 -8.37 -1.22
N SER A 82 2.04 -8.64 -2.12
CA SER A 82 3.23 -9.46 -1.86
C SER A 82 4.45 -8.64 -1.43
N VAL A 83 4.56 -7.41 -1.91
CA VAL A 83 5.71 -6.54 -1.66
C VAL A 83 5.22 -5.19 -1.20
N LEU A 84 5.71 -4.74 -0.05
CA LEU A 84 5.41 -3.42 0.50
C LEU A 84 6.67 -2.57 0.51
N ARG A 85 6.59 -1.37 -0.08
CA ARG A 85 7.65 -0.37 0.04
C ARG A 85 7.26 0.63 1.12
N PHE A 86 8.10 0.75 2.15
CA PHE A 86 7.84 1.56 3.32
C PHE A 86 9.11 2.30 3.73
N HIS A 87 9.01 3.61 4.05
CA HIS A 87 10.21 4.41 4.35
C HIS A 87 10.93 3.96 5.62
N ASP A 88 10.20 3.73 6.70
CA ASP A 88 10.77 3.20 7.93
C ASP A 88 10.75 1.66 7.84
N VAL A 89 11.92 1.07 7.62
CA VAL A 89 12.04 -0.37 7.37
C VAL A 89 11.61 -1.19 8.59
N GLU A 90 11.94 -0.74 9.79
CA GLU A 90 11.55 -1.46 11.00
C GLU A 90 10.04 -1.45 11.20
N GLN A 91 9.39 -0.31 10.98
CA GLN A 91 7.94 -0.22 11.04
C GLN A 91 7.29 -1.09 9.97
N GLY A 92 7.82 -1.05 8.76
CA GLY A 92 7.33 -1.90 7.66
C GLY A 92 7.43 -3.38 8.00
N ARG A 93 8.54 -3.80 8.60
CA ARG A 93 8.73 -5.18 9.00
C ARG A 93 7.75 -5.62 10.09
N LEU A 94 7.56 -4.79 11.10
CA LEU A 94 6.58 -5.06 12.17
C LEU A 94 5.16 -5.16 11.62
N LEU A 95 4.84 -4.32 10.66
CA LEU A 95 3.53 -4.31 10.02
C LEU A 95 3.29 -5.63 9.27
N ILE A 96 4.26 -6.06 8.47
CA ILE A 96 4.18 -7.33 7.74
C ILE A 96 4.06 -8.50 8.70
N ASP A 97 4.90 -8.55 9.72
CA ASP A 97 4.89 -9.63 10.71
C ASP A 97 3.54 -9.70 11.44
N THR A 98 2.96 -8.54 11.75
CA THR A 98 1.66 -8.46 12.41
C THR A 98 0.54 -9.01 11.51
N ILE A 99 0.54 -8.63 10.24
CA ILE A 99 -0.45 -9.13 9.29
C ILE A 99 -0.30 -10.64 9.09
N GLU A 100 0.93 -11.13 8.97
CA GLU A 100 1.18 -12.58 8.84
C GLU A 100 0.69 -13.35 10.07
N ALA A 101 0.93 -12.83 11.27
CA ALA A 101 0.43 -13.44 12.50
C ALA A 101 -1.09 -13.52 12.50
N LEU A 102 -1.77 -12.45 12.08
CA LEU A 102 -3.23 -12.44 11.99
C LEU A 102 -3.75 -13.45 10.96
N LYS A 103 -3.10 -13.57 9.82
CA LYS A 103 -3.50 -14.50 8.76
C LYS A 103 -3.27 -15.95 9.16
N SER A 104 -2.23 -16.23 9.91
CA SER A 104 -1.90 -17.60 10.35
C SER A 104 -2.73 -18.08 11.54
N GLY A 105 -3.42 -17.17 12.21
CA GLY A 105 -4.15 -17.49 13.42
C GLY A 105 -3.26 -17.68 14.64
N ALA A 106 -2.06 -17.17 14.59
CA ALA A 106 -1.07 -17.30 15.66
C ALA A 106 -1.41 -16.44 16.88
#